data_a957413ab52f0a2922807576cf5e0dbb
#
_entry.id   a957413ab52f0a2922807576cf5e0dbb
#
_cell.length_a   1.000
_cell.length_b   1.000
_cell.length_c   1.000
_cell.angle_alpha   90.00
_cell.angle_beta   90.00
_cell.angle_gamma   90.00
#
_symmetry.space_group_name_H-M   'P 1'
#
loop_
_entity.id
_entity.type
_entity.pdbx_description
1 polymer ?
#
loop_
_entity_poly.entity_id
_entity_poly.type
_entity_poly.pdbx_seq_one_letter_code
_entity_poly.pdbx_strand_id
1 'polypeptide(L)'
;MNRFGGLALLGPYLRPYRGRTVLALLSLLVAAGTVLAFGACLRALIDRGFAQGRPDVLNYALASLLAVAIVLAIASGARYYLVSWLGERVVGDLRRDLFAHVVRLGPAWFEIKRSGDVMSRISADAQLIEQVIGSSASVALRNTLMCLGGVIMLVVTNPKLAAWTLAVVPLTVVPIILFGRQVKALSREAQARMGDMVSEGGETLDGVRTVQAFAQEDRAARRFGEATERAFQAAAKRISRRAIMTTLVIFIVFSAVGFLLWMGGHDVLTGRISAGDLSAFVFYAVLVASSGGAISETIGDLQRASGAAERLAELRAEPPSIAEPTSPKPLPTPVRGAVALEGISFRYPARPDAPALDGFDFSAAPGETVR
;
A
#
# COMPACT_ATOMS: atom_id res chain seq x y z
N MET A 1 -12.87 16.71 -1.49
CA MET A 1 -12.94 15.28 -1.14
C MET A 1 -11.69 14.92 -0.34
N ASN A 2 -11.86 14.45 0.89
CA ASN A 2 -10.74 14.01 1.74
C ASN A 2 -10.03 12.83 1.06
N ARG A 3 -8.75 13.02 0.69
CA ARG A 3 -7.93 12.01 -0.02
C ARG A 3 -7.79 10.66 0.72
N PHE A 4 -8.29 10.56 1.93
CA PHE A 4 -8.21 9.36 2.79
C PHE A 4 -9.56 8.98 3.41
N GLY A 5 -10.67 9.54 2.90
CA GLY A 5 -12.02 9.28 3.44
C GLY A 5 -12.43 7.80 3.41
N GLY A 6 -12.00 7.06 2.39
CA GLY A 6 -12.28 5.63 2.26
C GLY A 6 -11.71 4.77 3.39
N LEU A 7 -10.56 5.18 3.98
CA LEU A 7 -9.94 4.43 5.08
C LEU A 7 -10.72 4.54 6.41
N ALA A 8 -11.67 5.49 6.53
CA ALA A 8 -12.56 5.58 7.68
C ALA A 8 -13.44 4.32 7.84
N LEU A 9 -13.69 3.59 6.73
CA LEU A 9 -14.36 2.28 6.72
C LEU A 9 -13.71 1.27 7.68
N LEU A 10 -12.41 1.40 7.92
CA LEU A 10 -11.62 0.43 8.72
C LEU A 10 -11.73 0.64 10.22
N GLY A 11 -12.18 1.82 10.66
CA GLY A 11 -12.30 2.14 12.10
C GLY A 11 -13.12 1.14 12.91
N PRO A 12 -14.32 0.73 12.47
CA PRO A 12 -15.13 -0.28 13.16
C PRO A 12 -14.43 -1.64 13.29
N TYR A 13 -13.67 -2.06 12.28
CA TYR A 13 -12.96 -3.34 12.25
C TYR A 13 -11.70 -3.36 13.12
N LEU A 14 -11.08 -2.21 13.38
CA LEU A 14 -9.94 -2.08 14.29
C LEU A 14 -10.36 -2.04 15.77
N ARG A 15 -11.57 -1.55 16.06
CA ARG A 15 -12.07 -1.40 17.43
C ARG A 15 -12.02 -2.67 18.30
N PRO A 16 -12.38 -3.87 17.79
CA PRO A 16 -12.32 -5.09 18.61
C PRO A 16 -10.89 -5.49 19.01
N TYR A 17 -9.88 -5.05 18.25
CA TYR A 17 -8.48 -5.43 18.42
C TYR A 17 -7.60 -4.35 19.05
N ARG A 18 -8.20 -3.40 19.81
CA ARG A 18 -7.49 -2.25 20.42
C ARG A 18 -6.27 -2.65 21.24
N GLY A 19 -6.35 -3.73 22.02
CA GLY A 19 -5.22 -4.21 22.81
C GLY A 19 -4.01 -4.58 21.95
N ARG A 20 -4.22 -5.31 20.84
CA ARG A 20 -3.14 -5.66 19.90
C ARG A 20 -2.63 -4.45 19.13
N THR A 21 -3.50 -3.51 18.80
CA THR A 21 -3.11 -2.24 18.16
C THR A 21 -2.20 -1.43 19.08
N VAL A 22 -2.55 -1.31 20.36
CA VAL A 22 -1.70 -0.62 21.36
C VAL A 22 -0.36 -1.34 21.51
N LEU A 23 -0.37 -2.67 21.59
CA LEU A 23 0.87 -3.45 21.73
C LEU A 23 1.77 -3.31 20.47
N ALA A 24 1.18 -3.26 19.26
CA ALA A 24 1.89 -3.00 18.02
C ALA A 24 2.52 -1.59 18.01
N LEU A 25 1.80 -0.57 18.49
CA LEU A 25 2.31 0.79 18.62
C LEU A 25 3.43 0.88 19.66
N LEU A 26 3.32 0.21 20.79
CA LEU A 26 4.39 0.15 21.80
C LEU A 26 5.63 -0.53 21.24
N SER A 27 5.47 -1.67 20.58
CA SER A 27 6.59 -2.37 19.92
C SER A 27 7.26 -1.49 18.85
N LEU A 28 6.48 -0.69 18.11
CA LEU A 28 6.98 0.26 17.13
C LEU A 28 7.77 1.39 17.79
N LEU A 29 7.26 1.96 18.87
CA LEU A 29 7.96 3.01 19.63
C LEU A 29 9.27 2.51 20.22
N VAL A 30 9.26 1.31 20.80
CA VAL A 30 10.48 0.67 21.32
C VAL A 30 11.48 0.43 20.19
N ALA A 31 11.06 -0.14 19.05
CA ALA A 31 11.93 -0.37 17.91
C ALA A 31 12.53 0.94 17.36
N ALA A 32 11.73 2.00 17.20
CA ALA A 32 12.21 3.30 16.72
C ALA A 32 13.17 3.95 17.73
N GLY A 33 12.83 3.95 19.02
CA GLY A 33 13.68 4.46 20.09
C GLY A 33 15.00 3.71 20.21
N THR A 34 14.98 2.40 20.03
CA THR A 34 16.18 1.56 20.07
C THR A 34 17.13 1.85 18.91
N VAL A 35 16.59 2.11 17.69
CA VAL A 35 17.44 2.56 16.57
C VAL A 35 18.08 3.91 16.85
N LEU A 36 17.36 4.85 17.45
CA LEU A 36 17.94 6.14 17.84
C LEU A 36 19.00 5.99 18.95
N ALA A 37 18.75 5.11 19.92
CA ALA A 37 19.72 4.80 20.99
C ALA A 37 20.98 4.14 20.44
N PHE A 38 20.91 3.38 19.34
CA PHE A 38 22.06 2.76 18.72
C PHE A 38 23.13 3.79 18.31
N GLY A 39 22.74 4.94 17.77
CA GLY A 39 23.67 6.03 17.45
C GLY A 39 24.39 6.59 18.70
N ALA A 40 23.67 6.71 19.83
CA ALA A 40 24.27 7.14 21.09
C ALA A 40 25.24 6.07 21.67
N CYS A 41 24.87 4.78 21.54
CA CYS A 41 25.78 3.69 21.94
C CYS A 41 27.03 3.65 21.05
N LEU A 42 26.89 3.88 19.73
CA LEU A 42 28.03 3.97 18.82
C LEU A 42 28.98 5.11 19.20
N ARG A 43 28.44 6.28 19.54
CA ARG A 43 29.23 7.39 20.09
C ARG A 43 30.00 6.97 21.35
N ALA A 44 29.32 6.37 22.33
CA ALA A 44 29.94 5.94 23.57
C ALA A 44 31.01 4.88 23.35
N LEU A 45 30.81 3.95 22.41
CA LEU A 45 31.80 2.94 22.03
C LEU A 45 33.08 3.59 21.50
N ILE A 46 32.96 4.58 20.60
CA ILE A 46 34.12 5.22 20.00
C ILE A 46 34.85 6.13 21.01
N ASP A 47 34.14 6.99 21.74
CA ASP A 47 34.73 7.97 22.62
C ASP A 47 35.28 7.36 23.91
N ARG A 48 34.61 6.35 24.49
CA ARG A 48 35.02 5.75 25.75
C ARG A 48 35.75 4.43 25.56
N GLY A 49 35.34 3.62 24.58
CA GLY A 49 35.93 2.32 24.32
C GLY A 49 37.30 2.42 23.66
N PHE A 50 37.36 3.09 22.51
CA PHE A 50 38.60 3.15 21.73
C PHE A 50 39.54 4.29 22.21
N ALA A 51 39.02 5.47 22.49
CA ALA A 51 39.85 6.62 22.81
C ALA A 51 40.55 6.52 24.19
N GLN A 52 39.98 5.79 25.14
CA GLN A 52 40.56 5.62 26.48
C GLN A 52 41.47 4.39 26.60
N GLY A 53 41.52 3.50 25.62
CA GLY A 53 42.38 2.32 25.61
C GLY A 53 42.14 1.32 26.78
N ARG A 54 40.91 1.36 27.39
CA ARG A 54 40.55 0.53 28.54
C ARG A 54 39.70 -0.66 28.10
N PRO A 55 40.19 -1.92 28.19
CA PRO A 55 39.45 -3.12 27.75
C PRO A 55 38.09 -3.29 28.45
N ASP A 56 38.00 -2.95 29.73
CA ASP A 56 36.75 -3.09 30.50
C ASP A 56 35.65 -2.19 29.94
N VAL A 57 35.99 -0.93 29.62
CA VAL A 57 35.05 0.06 29.06
C VAL A 57 34.61 -0.37 27.66
N LEU A 58 35.51 -0.92 26.86
CA LEU A 58 35.21 -1.47 25.54
C LEU A 58 34.21 -2.64 25.64
N ASN A 59 34.43 -3.56 26.58
CA ASN A 59 33.52 -4.70 26.79
C ASN A 59 32.12 -4.26 27.24
N TYR A 60 32.01 -3.26 28.14
CA TYR A 60 30.72 -2.69 28.53
C TYR A 60 30.01 -1.98 27.38
N ALA A 61 30.74 -1.22 26.57
CA ALA A 61 30.18 -0.55 25.41
C ALA A 61 29.67 -1.56 24.34
N LEU A 62 30.45 -2.62 24.11
CA LEU A 62 30.03 -3.71 23.21
C LEU A 62 28.82 -4.46 23.75
N ALA A 63 28.78 -4.78 25.05
CA ALA A 63 27.63 -5.43 25.69
C ALA A 63 26.37 -4.57 25.60
N SER A 64 26.49 -3.24 25.79
CA SER A 64 25.36 -2.32 25.64
C SER A 64 24.84 -2.26 24.20
N LEU A 65 25.73 -2.28 23.21
CA LEU A 65 25.37 -2.32 21.80
C LEU A 65 24.66 -3.62 21.43
N LEU A 66 25.14 -4.75 21.98
CA LEU A 66 24.50 -6.05 21.80
C LEU A 66 23.11 -6.09 22.46
N ALA A 67 22.98 -5.54 23.67
CA ALA A 67 21.67 -5.44 24.34
C ALA A 67 20.67 -4.61 23.53
N VAL A 68 21.11 -3.45 22.99
CA VAL A 68 20.31 -2.62 22.09
C VAL A 68 19.91 -3.40 20.84
N ALA A 69 20.82 -4.16 20.24
CA ALA A 69 20.51 -4.99 19.07
C ALA A 69 19.48 -6.09 19.38
N ILE A 70 19.59 -6.75 20.55
CA ILE A 70 18.62 -7.76 21.00
C ILE A 70 17.23 -7.13 21.20
N VAL A 71 17.15 -5.99 21.90
CA VAL A 71 15.88 -5.29 22.11
C VAL A 71 15.28 -4.87 20.77
N LEU A 72 16.09 -4.35 19.85
CA LEU A 72 15.65 -3.99 18.50
C LEU A 72 15.10 -5.19 17.73
N ALA A 73 15.78 -6.32 17.78
CA ALA A 73 15.36 -7.53 17.09
C ALA A 73 14.00 -8.03 17.63
N ILE A 74 13.87 -8.13 18.96
CA ILE A 74 12.62 -8.56 19.61
C ILE A 74 11.47 -7.58 19.33
N ALA A 75 11.71 -6.27 19.51
CA ALA A 75 10.70 -5.25 19.26
C ALA A 75 10.27 -5.21 17.78
N SER A 76 11.21 -5.37 16.84
CA SER A 76 10.92 -5.41 15.41
C SER A 76 10.13 -6.66 15.03
N GLY A 77 10.49 -7.83 15.56
CA GLY A 77 9.77 -9.09 15.37
C GLY A 77 8.34 -9.02 15.93
N ALA A 78 8.19 -8.53 17.17
CA ALA A 78 6.89 -8.35 17.80
C ALA A 78 6.00 -7.38 17.01
N ARG A 79 6.56 -6.24 16.59
CA ARG A 79 5.87 -5.27 15.74
C ARG A 79 5.40 -5.91 14.43
N TYR A 80 6.30 -6.62 13.72
CA TYR A 80 5.97 -7.26 12.46
C TYR A 80 4.83 -8.26 12.63
N TYR A 81 4.92 -9.15 13.62
CA TYR A 81 3.89 -10.13 13.90
C TYR A 81 2.53 -9.49 14.22
N LEU A 82 2.51 -8.51 15.13
CA LEU A 82 1.27 -7.86 15.56
C LEU A 82 0.60 -7.07 14.43
N VAL A 83 1.38 -6.33 13.65
CA VAL A 83 0.87 -5.50 12.55
C VAL A 83 0.37 -6.39 11.40
N SER A 84 1.12 -7.42 11.01
CA SER A 84 0.69 -8.36 9.98
C SER A 84 -0.55 -9.14 10.40
N TRP A 85 -0.59 -9.61 11.66
CA TRP A 85 -1.77 -10.27 12.20
C TRP A 85 -3.01 -9.36 12.18
N LEU A 86 -2.85 -8.07 12.53
CA LEU A 86 -3.94 -7.09 12.47
C LEU A 86 -4.43 -6.89 11.03
N GLY A 87 -3.52 -6.78 10.08
CA GLY A 87 -3.84 -6.67 8.65
C GLY A 87 -4.72 -7.81 8.18
N GLU A 88 -4.24 -9.05 8.37
CA GLU A 88 -4.96 -10.27 7.99
C GLU A 88 -6.33 -10.38 8.67
N ARG A 89 -6.39 -10.12 9.97
CA ARG A 89 -7.62 -10.28 10.73
C ARG A 89 -8.68 -9.25 10.38
N VAL A 90 -8.29 -7.98 10.30
CA VAL A 90 -9.20 -6.87 9.95
C VAL A 90 -9.76 -7.07 8.53
N VAL A 91 -8.91 -7.47 7.60
CA VAL A 91 -9.35 -7.72 6.22
C VAL A 91 -10.15 -9.00 6.10
N GLY A 92 -9.83 -10.04 6.89
CA GLY A 92 -10.67 -11.24 6.97
C GLY A 92 -12.09 -10.93 7.46
N ASP A 93 -12.22 -10.07 8.46
CA ASP A 93 -13.53 -9.62 8.97
C ASP A 93 -14.26 -8.76 7.92
N LEU A 94 -13.55 -7.85 7.23
CA LEU A 94 -14.09 -7.04 6.13
C LEU A 94 -14.60 -7.92 4.98
N ARG A 95 -13.81 -8.91 4.53
CA ARG A 95 -14.20 -9.84 3.47
C ARG A 95 -15.47 -10.62 3.84
N ARG A 96 -15.56 -11.07 5.10
CA ARG A 96 -16.73 -11.79 5.61
C ARG A 96 -17.98 -10.92 5.57
N ASP A 97 -17.90 -9.70 6.06
CA ASP A 97 -19.02 -8.76 6.11
C ASP A 97 -19.48 -8.36 4.70
N LEU A 98 -18.52 -8.05 3.80
CA LEU A 98 -18.83 -7.73 2.41
C LEU A 98 -19.50 -8.91 1.69
N PHE A 99 -18.99 -10.12 1.88
CA PHE A 99 -19.60 -11.30 1.27
C PHE A 99 -21.00 -11.55 1.81
N ALA A 100 -21.20 -11.46 3.12
CA ALA A 100 -22.51 -11.60 3.76
C ALA A 100 -23.50 -10.52 3.28
N HIS A 101 -23.02 -9.31 3.00
CA HIS A 101 -23.84 -8.24 2.41
C HIS A 101 -24.20 -8.54 0.96
N VAL A 102 -23.22 -8.91 0.13
CA VAL A 102 -23.43 -9.20 -1.31
C VAL A 102 -24.43 -10.33 -1.54
N VAL A 103 -24.34 -11.41 -0.77
CA VAL A 103 -25.29 -12.55 -0.88
C VAL A 103 -26.74 -12.14 -0.59
N ARG A 104 -26.97 -11.03 0.12
CA ARG A 104 -28.31 -10.49 0.41
C ARG A 104 -28.81 -9.52 -0.67
N LEU A 105 -27.98 -9.15 -1.64
CA LEU A 105 -28.43 -8.34 -2.78
C LEU A 105 -29.36 -9.18 -3.66
N GLY A 106 -30.37 -8.53 -4.22
CA GLY A 106 -31.40 -9.22 -5.01
C GLY A 106 -30.86 -9.76 -6.35
N PRO A 107 -31.55 -10.75 -6.95
CA PRO A 107 -31.15 -11.36 -8.23
C PRO A 107 -30.90 -10.35 -9.35
N ALA A 108 -31.70 -9.30 -9.42
CA ALA A 108 -31.59 -8.22 -10.41
C ALA A 108 -30.22 -7.53 -10.42
N TRP A 109 -29.56 -7.42 -9.25
CA TRP A 109 -28.23 -6.87 -9.15
C TRP A 109 -27.19 -7.77 -9.82
N PHE A 110 -27.33 -9.09 -9.68
CA PHE A 110 -26.44 -10.09 -10.30
C PHE A 110 -26.65 -10.26 -11.82
N GLU A 111 -27.80 -9.86 -12.36
CA GLU A 111 -28.02 -9.82 -13.80
C GLU A 111 -27.16 -8.74 -14.48
N ILE A 112 -26.88 -7.65 -13.79
CA ILE A 112 -26.08 -6.52 -14.30
C ILE A 112 -24.61 -6.68 -13.95
N LYS A 113 -24.28 -7.20 -12.76
CA LYS A 113 -22.91 -7.35 -12.25
C LYS A 113 -22.42 -8.79 -12.37
N ARG A 114 -21.28 -8.97 -13.02
CA ARG A 114 -20.66 -10.30 -13.13
C ARG A 114 -20.11 -10.74 -11.78
N SER A 115 -20.39 -11.95 -11.36
CA SER A 115 -19.91 -12.53 -10.10
C SER A 115 -18.38 -12.51 -9.98
N GLY A 116 -17.66 -12.70 -11.10
CA GLY A 116 -16.21 -12.61 -11.16
C GLY A 116 -15.67 -11.22 -10.81
N ASP A 117 -16.32 -10.14 -11.28
CA ASP A 117 -15.92 -8.76 -10.96
C ASP A 117 -16.12 -8.46 -9.49
N VAL A 118 -17.20 -8.95 -8.88
CA VAL A 118 -17.50 -8.80 -7.46
C VAL A 118 -16.45 -9.51 -6.61
N MET A 119 -16.14 -10.77 -6.93
CA MET A 119 -15.14 -11.56 -6.23
C MET A 119 -13.73 -10.97 -6.40
N SER A 120 -13.41 -10.44 -7.58
CA SER A 120 -12.16 -9.71 -7.81
C SER A 120 -12.04 -8.48 -6.91
N ARG A 121 -13.12 -7.69 -6.74
CA ARG A 121 -13.13 -6.55 -5.81
C ARG A 121 -12.93 -6.99 -4.37
N ILE A 122 -13.70 -7.99 -3.89
CA ILE A 122 -13.57 -8.52 -2.52
C ILE A 122 -12.16 -9.10 -2.25
N SER A 123 -11.49 -9.64 -3.27
CA SER A 123 -10.15 -10.20 -3.12
C SER A 123 -9.04 -9.15 -3.32
N ALA A 124 -8.94 -8.55 -4.50
CA ALA A 124 -7.84 -7.68 -4.88
C ALA A 124 -7.88 -6.32 -4.16
N ASP A 125 -9.06 -5.69 -4.04
CA ASP A 125 -9.17 -4.41 -3.33
C ASP A 125 -8.95 -4.58 -1.83
N ALA A 126 -9.44 -5.68 -1.24
CA ALA A 126 -9.19 -5.98 0.15
C ALA A 126 -7.70 -6.28 0.43
N GLN A 127 -6.97 -6.87 -0.52
CA GLN A 127 -5.53 -7.10 -0.38
C GLN A 127 -4.72 -5.79 -0.36
N LEU A 128 -5.13 -4.76 -1.13
CA LEU A 128 -4.51 -3.43 -1.04
C LEU A 128 -4.70 -2.80 0.34
N ILE A 129 -5.85 -3.00 0.96
CA ILE A 129 -6.11 -2.55 2.34
C ILE A 129 -5.27 -3.34 3.35
N GLU A 130 -5.16 -4.66 3.17
CA GLU A 130 -4.32 -5.54 3.98
C GLU A 130 -2.86 -5.07 3.99
N GLN A 131 -2.30 -4.76 2.83
CA GLN A 131 -0.95 -4.24 2.70
C GLN A 131 -0.76 -2.95 3.51
N VAL A 132 -1.76 -2.05 3.50
CA VAL A 132 -1.65 -0.80 4.26
C VAL A 132 -1.72 -1.05 5.76
N ILE A 133 -2.67 -1.84 6.25
CA ILE A 133 -2.80 -2.13 7.69
C ILE A 133 -1.64 -3.01 8.17
N GLY A 134 -1.32 -4.07 7.40
CA GLY A 134 -0.33 -5.10 7.77
C GLY A 134 1.13 -4.66 7.63
N SER A 135 1.42 -3.58 6.89
CA SER A 135 2.80 -3.14 6.71
C SER A 135 2.95 -1.63 6.53
N SER A 136 2.34 -1.03 5.48
CA SER A 136 2.68 0.33 5.02
C SER A 136 2.42 1.40 6.08
N ALA A 137 1.31 1.34 6.84
CA ALA A 137 1.00 2.29 7.91
C ALA A 137 2.05 2.22 9.04
N SER A 138 2.47 1.02 9.43
CA SER A 138 3.51 0.81 10.45
C SER A 138 4.88 1.29 9.96
N VAL A 139 5.23 1.06 8.70
CA VAL A 139 6.47 1.53 8.07
C VAL A 139 6.49 3.06 8.02
N ALA A 140 5.37 3.70 7.60
CA ALA A 140 5.24 5.15 7.58
C ALA A 140 5.43 5.76 8.96
N LEU A 141 4.72 5.25 9.96
CA LEU A 141 4.79 5.77 11.33
C LEU A 141 6.19 5.60 11.92
N ARG A 142 6.81 4.42 11.75
CA ARG A 142 8.19 4.17 12.20
C ARG A 142 9.17 5.14 11.55
N ASN A 143 9.12 5.29 10.21
CA ASN A 143 10.06 6.16 9.51
C ASN A 143 9.81 7.64 9.82
N THR A 144 8.57 8.04 10.10
CA THR A 144 8.27 9.40 10.59
C THR A 144 8.91 9.65 11.96
N LEU A 145 8.77 8.70 12.89
CA LEU A 145 9.41 8.80 14.21
C LEU A 145 10.94 8.79 14.11
N MET A 146 11.50 7.95 13.25
CA MET A 146 12.95 7.88 13.01
C MET A 146 13.47 9.16 12.34
N CYS A 147 12.73 9.75 11.40
CA CYS A 147 13.07 11.00 10.75
C CYS A 147 13.06 12.16 11.77
N LEU A 148 11.96 12.30 12.53
CA LEU A 148 11.85 13.34 13.56
C LEU A 148 12.90 13.17 14.67
N GLY A 149 13.03 11.96 15.21
CA GLY A 149 14.03 11.64 16.23
C GLY A 149 15.46 11.81 15.72
N GLY A 150 15.73 11.38 14.48
CA GLY A 150 17.02 11.56 13.83
C GLY A 150 17.38 13.03 13.65
N VAL A 151 16.45 13.87 13.21
CA VAL A 151 16.66 15.34 13.10
C VAL A 151 16.93 15.96 14.46
N ILE A 152 16.18 15.58 15.50
CA ILE A 152 16.43 16.05 16.88
C ILE A 152 17.84 15.65 17.33
N MET A 153 18.23 14.40 17.12
CA MET A 153 19.56 13.90 17.50
C MET A 153 20.68 14.59 16.72
N LEU A 154 20.49 14.89 15.41
CA LEU A 154 21.44 15.69 14.63
C LEU A 154 21.66 17.08 15.24
N VAL A 155 20.56 17.78 15.56
CA VAL A 155 20.62 19.13 16.14
C VAL A 155 21.27 19.12 17.52
N VAL A 156 20.94 18.14 18.37
CA VAL A 156 21.52 17.97 19.71
C VAL A 156 23.01 17.63 19.64
N THR A 157 23.44 16.82 18.67
CA THR A 157 24.83 16.41 18.52
C THR A 157 25.70 17.56 18.02
N ASN A 158 25.32 18.24 16.95
CA ASN A 158 26.02 19.42 16.43
C ASN A 158 25.07 20.26 15.55
N PRO A 159 24.59 21.44 16.04
CA PRO A 159 23.66 22.30 15.32
C PRO A 159 24.21 22.80 13.97
N LYS A 160 25.53 23.08 13.90
CA LYS A 160 26.21 23.60 12.70
C LYS A 160 26.20 22.53 11.59
N LEU A 161 26.63 21.31 11.90
CA LEU A 161 26.61 20.18 10.97
C LEU A 161 25.16 19.80 10.59
N ALA A 162 24.21 19.89 11.53
CA ALA A 162 22.80 19.65 11.28
C ALA A 162 22.22 20.65 10.27
N ALA A 163 22.55 21.94 10.38
CA ALA A 163 22.13 22.95 9.41
C ALA A 163 22.63 22.65 8.00
N TRP A 164 23.89 22.23 7.85
CA TRP A 164 24.44 21.81 6.56
C TRP A 164 23.75 20.54 6.03
N THR A 165 23.52 19.54 6.86
CA THR A 165 22.80 18.33 6.48
C THR A 165 21.39 18.66 6.00
N LEU A 166 20.67 19.50 6.71
CA LEU A 166 19.32 19.93 6.31
C LEU A 166 19.35 20.78 5.02
N ALA A 167 20.40 21.53 4.76
CA ALA A 167 20.56 22.28 3.50
C ALA A 167 20.78 21.35 2.28
N VAL A 168 21.31 20.15 2.47
CA VAL A 168 21.47 19.15 1.41
C VAL A 168 20.11 18.52 1.04
N VAL A 169 19.13 18.49 1.96
CA VAL A 169 17.81 17.90 1.68
C VAL A 169 17.14 18.55 0.48
N PRO A 170 16.96 19.88 0.39
CA PRO A 170 16.41 20.50 -0.80
C PRO A 170 17.25 20.25 -2.05
N LEU A 171 18.58 20.22 -1.93
CA LEU A 171 19.47 19.94 -3.05
C LEU A 171 19.24 18.53 -3.65
N THR A 172 18.84 17.57 -2.81
CA THR A 172 18.50 16.21 -3.25
C THR A 172 17.05 16.13 -3.74
N VAL A 173 16.12 16.81 -3.05
CA VAL A 173 14.68 16.72 -3.35
C VAL A 173 14.31 17.43 -4.65
N VAL A 174 14.95 18.57 -4.96
CA VAL A 174 14.65 19.33 -6.19
C VAL A 174 14.88 18.50 -7.45
N PRO A 175 16.01 17.83 -7.66
CA PRO A 175 16.21 16.93 -8.79
C PRO A 175 15.16 15.81 -8.82
N ILE A 176 14.83 15.20 -7.69
CA ILE A 176 13.83 14.14 -7.60
C ILE A 176 12.47 14.64 -8.10
N ILE A 177 12.05 15.84 -7.71
CA ILE A 177 10.78 16.42 -8.17
C ILE A 177 10.82 16.74 -9.67
N LEU A 178 11.89 17.38 -10.14
CA LEU A 178 12.01 17.79 -11.54
C LEU A 178 12.05 16.57 -12.48
N PHE A 179 12.96 15.65 -12.24
CA PHE A 179 13.08 14.42 -13.03
C PHE A 179 11.91 13.47 -12.81
N GLY A 180 11.37 13.39 -11.57
CA GLY A 180 10.22 12.57 -11.23
C GLY A 180 8.98 12.94 -12.06
N ARG A 181 8.74 14.23 -12.34
CA ARG A 181 7.66 14.67 -13.22
C ARG A 181 7.86 14.16 -14.65
N GLN A 182 9.08 14.23 -15.18
CA GLN A 182 9.41 13.71 -16.51
C GLN A 182 9.26 12.19 -16.58
N VAL A 183 9.80 11.47 -15.58
CA VAL A 183 9.67 10.01 -15.47
C VAL A 183 8.21 9.59 -15.39
N LYS A 184 7.37 10.34 -14.66
CA LYS A 184 5.93 10.08 -14.57
C LYS A 184 5.22 10.27 -15.92
N ALA A 185 5.56 11.31 -16.68
CA ALA A 185 5.01 11.55 -18.02
C ALA A 185 5.40 10.41 -18.98
N LEU A 186 6.70 10.05 -19.02
CA LEU A 186 7.21 8.95 -19.83
C LEU A 186 6.65 7.58 -19.41
N SER A 187 6.34 7.40 -18.10
CA SER A 187 5.69 6.18 -17.62
C SER A 187 4.26 6.05 -18.15
N ARG A 188 3.51 7.15 -18.26
CA ARG A 188 2.18 7.15 -18.86
C ARG A 188 2.25 6.84 -20.36
N GLU A 189 3.21 7.42 -21.06
CA GLU A 189 3.42 7.14 -22.49
C GLU A 189 3.79 5.65 -22.70
N ALA A 190 4.73 5.12 -21.94
CA ALA A 190 5.10 3.70 -22.00
C ALA A 190 3.91 2.77 -21.71
N GLN A 191 3.07 3.13 -20.73
CA GLN A 191 1.86 2.36 -20.41
C GLN A 191 0.82 2.43 -21.54
N ALA A 192 0.65 3.59 -22.17
CA ALA A 192 -0.25 3.73 -23.32
C ALA A 192 0.24 2.86 -24.51
N ARG A 193 1.54 2.90 -24.84
CA ARG A 193 2.11 2.05 -25.92
C ARG A 193 2.01 0.56 -25.63
N MET A 194 2.15 0.17 -24.35
CA MET A 194 1.90 -1.21 -23.93
C MET A 194 0.42 -1.60 -24.12
N GLY A 195 -0.50 -0.69 -23.79
CA GLY A 195 -1.95 -0.88 -24.02
C GLY A 195 -2.26 -1.04 -25.52
N ASP A 196 -1.69 -0.18 -26.37
CA ASP A 196 -1.84 -0.25 -27.84
C ASP A 196 -1.37 -1.61 -28.37
N MET A 197 -0.20 -2.09 -27.90
CA MET A 197 0.35 -3.41 -28.28
C MET A 197 -0.57 -4.56 -27.86
N VAL A 198 -1.07 -4.55 -26.61
CA VAL A 198 -1.99 -5.57 -26.10
C VAL A 198 -3.30 -5.57 -26.86
N SER A 199 -3.87 -4.39 -27.15
CA SER A 199 -5.09 -4.26 -27.94
C SER A 199 -4.94 -4.81 -29.37
N GLU A 200 -3.82 -4.47 -30.03
CA GLU A 200 -3.52 -4.96 -31.37
C GLU A 200 -3.34 -6.49 -31.41
N GLY A 201 -2.64 -7.04 -30.40
CA GLY A 201 -2.51 -8.50 -30.24
C GLY A 201 -3.86 -9.18 -30.00
N GLY A 202 -4.69 -8.61 -29.10
CA GLY A 202 -6.02 -9.11 -28.80
C GLY A 202 -6.92 -9.13 -30.04
N GLU A 203 -7.00 -8.02 -30.78
CA GLU A 203 -7.78 -7.93 -32.01
C GLU A 203 -7.35 -8.97 -33.06
N THR A 204 -6.02 -9.17 -33.20
CA THR A 204 -5.47 -10.16 -34.12
C THR A 204 -5.85 -11.59 -33.72
N LEU A 205 -5.79 -11.91 -32.41
CA LEU A 205 -6.13 -13.24 -31.91
C LEU A 205 -7.63 -13.51 -31.94
N ASP A 206 -8.45 -12.52 -31.65
CA ASP A 206 -9.92 -12.64 -31.75
C ASP A 206 -10.35 -12.87 -33.20
N GLY A 207 -9.64 -12.24 -34.17
CA GLY A 207 -9.86 -12.39 -35.61
C GLY A 207 -9.00 -13.48 -36.27
N VAL A 208 -8.32 -14.36 -35.52
CA VAL A 208 -7.27 -15.27 -36.05
C VAL A 208 -7.75 -16.13 -37.22
N ARG A 209 -9.01 -16.59 -37.22
CA ARG A 209 -9.61 -17.37 -38.32
C ARG A 209 -9.63 -16.58 -39.63
N THR A 210 -9.91 -15.28 -39.56
CA THR A 210 -9.87 -14.39 -40.72
C THR A 210 -8.44 -14.17 -41.21
N VAL A 211 -7.51 -13.94 -40.30
CA VAL A 211 -6.07 -13.78 -40.62
C VAL A 211 -5.56 -15.02 -41.37
N GLN A 212 -5.89 -16.22 -40.88
CA GLN A 212 -5.49 -17.48 -41.50
C GLN A 212 -6.22 -17.76 -42.82
N ALA A 213 -7.52 -17.44 -42.91
CA ALA A 213 -8.29 -17.64 -44.15
C ALA A 213 -7.74 -16.81 -45.30
N PHE A 214 -7.10 -15.65 -45.02
CA PHE A 214 -6.48 -14.77 -46.03
C PHE A 214 -4.96 -14.92 -46.09
N ALA A 215 -4.34 -15.90 -45.39
CA ALA A 215 -2.89 -16.12 -45.32
C ALA A 215 -2.11 -14.84 -44.98
N GLN A 216 -2.57 -14.09 -43.96
CA GLN A 216 -1.97 -12.81 -43.52
C GLN A 216 -1.19 -12.91 -42.21
N GLU A 217 -0.77 -14.09 -41.78
CA GLU A 217 -0.06 -14.35 -40.53
C GLU A 217 1.24 -13.52 -40.42
N ASP A 218 2.04 -13.50 -41.50
CA ASP A 218 3.29 -12.75 -41.52
C ASP A 218 3.07 -11.23 -41.42
N ARG A 219 1.99 -10.73 -42.01
CA ARG A 219 1.62 -9.32 -41.88
C ARG A 219 1.17 -8.97 -40.48
N ALA A 220 0.35 -9.82 -39.86
CA ALA A 220 -0.09 -9.67 -38.51
C ALA A 220 1.10 -9.72 -37.50
N ALA A 221 2.02 -10.67 -37.70
CA ALA A 221 3.22 -10.80 -36.89
C ALA A 221 4.14 -9.57 -36.99
N ARG A 222 4.36 -9.04 -38.24
CA ARG A 222 5.15 -7.80 -38.43
C ARG A 222 4.50 -6.62 -37.71
N ARG A 223 3.21 -6.44 -37.85
CA ARG A 223 2.45 -5.34 -37.25
C ARG A 223 2.51 -5.37 -35.72
N PHE A 224 2.34 -6.54 -35.11
CA PHE A 224 2.54 -6.73 -33.68
C PHE A 224 3.99 -6.48 -33.26
N GLY A 225 4.99 -6.92 -34.06
CA GLY A 225 6.41 -6.63 -33.85
C GLY A 225 6.71 -5.14 -33.84
N GLU A 226 6.14 -4.35 -34.75
CA GLU A 226 6.27 -2.89 -34.78
C GLU A 226 5.62 -2.23 -33.55
N ALA A 227 4.45 -2.72 -33.09
CA ALA A 227 3.81 -2.23 -31.86
C ALA A 227 4.67 -2.54 -30.62
N THR A 228 5.26 -3.73 -30.58
CA THR A 228 6.19 -4.14 -29.52
C THR A 228 7.43 -3.24 -29.50
N GLU A 229 8.01 -2.91 -30.66
CA GLU A 229 9.18 -2.03 -30.76
C GLU A 229 8.84 -0.60 -30.30
N ARG A 230 7.67 -0.07 -30.68
CA ARG A 230 7.19 1.24 -30.18
C ARG A 230 7.03 1.25 -28.66
N ALA A 231 6.50 0.18 -28.07
CA ALA A 231 6.37 0.03 -26.62
C ALA A 231 7.75 -0.05 -25.93
N PHE A 232 8.68 -0.80 -26.51
CA PHE A 232 10.07 -0.88 -26.04
C PHE A 232 10.77 0.48 -26.06
N GLN A 233 10.67 1.23 -27.15
CA GLN A 233 11.30 2.55 -27.29
C GLN A 233 10.75 3.55 -26.25
N ALA A 234 9.45 3.53 -26.00
CA ALA A 234 8.85 4.36 -24.95
C ALA A 234 9.34 3.94 -23.54
N ALA A 235 9.45 2.64 -23.29
CA ALA A 235 10.02 2.12 -22.05
C ALA A 235 11.51 2.48 -21.89
N ALA A 236 12.30 2.38 -22.96
CA ALA A 236 13.73 2.73 -22.97
C ALA A 236 13.97 4.20 -22.65
N LYS A 237 13.16 5.12 -23.20
CA LYS A 237 13.21 6.56 -22.86
C LYS A 237 12.94 6.78 -21.35
N ARG A 238 11.92 6.13 -20.80
CA ARG A 238 11.60 6.18 -19.36
C ARG A 238 12.77 5.68 -18.52
N ILE A 239 13.34 4.51 -18.89
CA ILE A 239 14.46 3.88 -18.17
C ILE A 239 15.68 4.80 -18.18
N SER A 240 16.02 5.39 -19.34
CA SER A 240 17.15 6.33 -19.46
C SER A 240 16.99 7.55 -18.53
N ARG A 241 15.81 8.18 -18.52
CA ARG A 241 15.55 9.32 -17.63
C ARG A 241 15.59 8.93 -16.15
N ARG A 242 15.08 7.75 -15.82
CA ARG A 242 15.16 7.22 -14.45
C ARG A 242 16.61 6.92 -14.04
N ALA A 243 17.41 6.36 -14.95
CA ALA A 243 18.83 6.10 -14.70
C ALA A 243 19.60 7.39 -14.41
N ILE A 244 19.42 8.44 -15.23
CA ILE A 244 20.05 9.76 -15.01
C ILE A 244 19.65 10.34 -13.64
N MET A 245 18.34 10.30 -13.30
CA MET A 245 17.86 10.75 -12.00
C MET A 245 18.53 9.99 -10.86
N THR A 246 18.58 8.65 -10.96
CA THR A 246 19.19 7.79 -9.93
C THR A 246 20.68 8.10 -9.77
N THR A 247 21.42 8.22 -10.87
CA THR A 247 22.85 8.57 -10.86
C THR A 247 23.08 9.91 -10.18
N LEU A 248 22.29 10.93 -10.53
CA LEU A 248 22.41 12.26 -9.93
C LEU A 248 22.11 12.26 -8.43
N VAL A 249 21.06 11.56 -8.02
CA VAL A 249 20.69 11.44 -6.59
C VAL A 249 21.80 10.73 -5.79
N ILE A 250 22.32 9.61 -6.31
CA ILE A 250 23.43 8.89 -5.69
C ILE A 250 24.67 9.80 -5.56
N PHE A 251 25.02 10.50 -6.64
CA PHE A 251 26.16 11.41 -6.62
C PHE A 251 25.99 12.52 -5.56
N ILE A 252 24.82 13.18 -5.51
CA ILE A 252 24.56 14.24 -4.51
C ILE A 252 24.65 13.67 -3.09
N VAL A 253 24.04 12.52 -2.81
CA VAL A 253 24.03 11.92 -1.48
C VAL A 253 25.44 11.56 -1.02
N PHE A 254 26.21 10.85 -1.86
CA PHE A 254 27.58 10.48 -1.48
C PHE A 254 28.53 11.67 -1.41
N SER A 255 28.36 12.67 -2.29
CA SER A 255 29.13 13.93 -2.20
C SER A 255 28.80 14.68 -0.91
N ALA A 256 27.54 14.70 -0.49
CA ALA A 256 27.13 15.31 0.77
C ALA A 256 27.73 14.58 1.99
N VAL A 257 27.72 13.24 1.98
CA VAL A 257 28.37 12.45 3.05
C VAL A 257 29.87 12.72 3.08
N GLY A 258 30.54 12.74 1.91
CA GLY A 258 31.97 13.07 1.82
C GLY A 258 32.29 14.47 2.34
N PHE A 259 31.47 15.48 1.99
CA PHE A 259 31.61 16.84 2.50
C PHE A 259 31.39 16.94 4.01
N LEU A 260 30.40 16.24 4.55
CA LEU A 260 30.17 16.16 5.99
C LEU A 260 31.33 15.51 6.73
N LEU A 261 31.90 14.42 6.19
CA LEU A 261 33.06 13.76 6.76
C LEU A 261 34.31 14.65 6.71
N TRP A 262 34.49 15.39 5.62
CA TRP A 262 35.60 16.34 5.49
C TRP A 262 35.46 17.47 6.50
N MET A 263 34.30 18.11 6.61
CA MET A 263 34.06 19.22 7.53
C MET A 263 34.07 18.75 8.98
N GLY A 264 33.37 17.64 9.27
CA GLY A 264 33.34 17.04 10.61
C GLY A 264 34.70 16.50 11.04
N GLY A 265 35.48 15.91 10.13
CA GLY A 265 36.87 15.47 10.37
C GLY A 265 37.77 16.63 10.73
N HIS A 266 37.64 17.79 10.10
CA HIS A 266 38.37 19.00 10.47
C HIS A 266 37.98 19.50 11.85
N ASP A 267 36.69 19.48 12.22
CA ASP A 267 36.22 19.84 13.56
C ASP A 267 36.71 18.83 14.63
N VAL A 268 36.90 17.55 14.30
CA VAL A 268 37.50 16.52 15.17
C VAL A 268 38.99 16.82 15.37
N LEU A 269 39.76 17.09 14.31
CA LEU A 269 41.19 17.40 14.38
C LEU A 269 41.49 18.66 15.18
N THR A 270 40.57 19.64 15.17
CA THR A 270 40.65 20.86 15.97
C THR A 270 40.07 20.72 17.38
N GLY A 271 39.64 19.51 17.78
CA GLY A 271 39.11 19.23 19.12
C GLY A 271 37.73 19.83 19.42
N ARG A 272 36.99 20.30 18.41
CA ARG A 272 35.66 20.92 18.58
C ARG A 272 34.56 19.87 18.81
N ILE A 273 34.71 18.68 18.26
CA ILE A 273 33.81 17.55 18.43
C ILE A 273 34.62 16.26 18.63
N SER A 274 34.01 15.22 19.19
CA SER A 274 34.65 13.91 19.30
C SER A 274 34.53 13.08 18.02
N ALA A 275 35.36 12.07 17.85
CA ALA A 275 35.23 11.09 16.77
C ALA A 275 33.90 10.29 16.87
N GLY A 276 33.45 10.05 18.11
CA GLY A 276 32.15 9.43 18.36
C GLY A 276 30.97 10.33 17.98
N ASP A 277 31.08 11.63 18.22
CA ASP A 277 30.07 12.62 17.78
C ASP A 277 29.93 12.59 16.25
N LEU A 278 31.03 12.61 15.52
CA LEU A 278 31.01 12.56 14.06
C LEU A 278 30.39 11.25 13.56
N SER A 279 30.73 10.11 14.18
CA SER A 279 30.19 8.80 13.78
C SER A 279 28.69 8.71 14.05
N ALA A 280 28.21 9.15 15.21
CA ALA A 280 26.79 9.22 15.54
C ALA A 280 26.05 10.18 14.59
N PHE A 281 26.66 11.30 14.26
CA PHE A 281 26.12 12.28 13.33
C PHE A 281 25.89 11.68 11.93
N VAL A 282 26.89 10.98 11.38
CA VAL A 282 26.78 10.30 10.09
C VAL A 282 25.68 9.22 10.14
N PHE A 283 25.63 8.45 11.22
CA PHE A 283 24.57 7.47 11.42
C PHE A 283 23.17 8.10 11.37
N TYR A 284 22.95 9.18 12.12
CA TYR A 284 21.64 9.87 12.11
C TYR A 284 21.34 10.54 10.76
N ALA A 285 22.35 11.08 10.07
CA ALA A 285 22.15 11.66 8.74
C ALA A 285 21.67 10.61 7.73
N VAL A 286 22.29 9.42 7.71
CA VAL A 286 21.86 8.30 6.87
C VAL A 286 20.47 7.81 7.27
N LEU A 287 20.19 7.74 8.57
CA LEU A 287 18.89 7.36 9.11
C LEU A 287 17.76 8.30 8.63
N VAL A 288 17.97 9.60 8.71
CA VAL A 288 17.00 10.62 8.24
C VAL A 288 16.79 10.52 6.74
N ALA A 289 17.87 10.39 5.97
CA ALA A 289 17.79 10.27 4.51
C ALA A 289 17.00 9.01 4.07
N SER A 290 17.30 7.86 4.66
CA SER A 290 16.60 6.60 4.37
C SER A 290 15.13 6.62 4.78
N SER A 291 14.82 7.22 5.94
CA SER A 291 13.44 7.36 6.43
C SER A 291 12.58 8.23 5.50
N GLY A 292 13.14 9.31 4.94
CA GLY A 292 12.45 10.17 3.98
C GLY A 292 12.03 9.42 2.70
N GLY A 293 12.91 8.55 2.18
CA GLY A 293 12.63 7.68 1.03
C GLY A 293 11.47 6.72 1.30
N ALA A 294 11.51 6.03 2.44
CA ALA A 294 10.48 5.07 2.84
C ALA A 294 9.10 5.73 3.06
N ILE A 295 9.04 6.94 3.62
CA ILE A 295 7.79 7.70 3.76
C ILE A 295 7.18 8.00 2.39
N SER A 296 8.00 8.43 1.42
CA SER A 296 7.53 8.74 0.07
C SER A 296 6.92 7.54 -0.65
N GLU A 297 7.50 6.36 -0.49
CA GLU A 297 6.97 5.10 -1.04
C GLU A 297 5.62 4.74 -0.42
N THR A 298 5.50 4.87 0.90
CA THR A 298 4.28 4.54 1.64
C THR A 298 3.09 5.43 1.26
N ILE A 299 3.31 6.69 0.88
CA ILE A 299 2.25 7.59 0.42
C ILE A 299 1.55 7.01 -0.84
N GLY A 300 2.32 6.40 -1.75
CA GLY A 300 1.77 5.72 -2.92
C GLY A 300 0.87 4.53 -2.56
N ASP A 301 1.29 3.72 -1.60
CA ASP A 301 0.49 2.59 -1.09
C ASP A 301 -0.82 3.08 -0.47
N LEU A 302 -0.75 4.12 0.36
CA LEU A 302 -1.92 4.71 1.02
C LEU A 302 -2.95 5.23 0.01
N GLN A 303 -2.50 5.86 -1.09
CA GLN A 303 -3.39 6.36 -2.16
C GLN A 303 -4.08 5.21 -2.89
N ARG A 304 -3.35 4.11 -3.20
CA ARG A 304 -3.94 2.91 -3.83
C ARG A 304 -4.99 2.26 -2.93
N ALA A 305 -4.68 2.09 -1.66
CA ALA A 305 -5.61 1.50 -0.71
C ALA A 305 -6.83 2.39 -0.43
N SER A 306 -6.66 3.73 -0.45
CA SER A 306 -7.81 4.65 -0.31
C SER A 306 -8.80 4.47 -1.45
N GLY A 307 -8.33 4.37 -2.70
CA GLY A 307 -9.20 4.10 -3.84
C GLY A 307 -9.86 2.71 -3.77
N ALA A 308 -9.15 1.69 -3.30
CA ALA A 308 -9.71 0.37 -3.05
C ALA A 308 -10.81 0.40 -1.96
N ALA A 309 -10.55 1.12 -0.86
CA ALA A 309 -11.51 1.27 0.23
C ALA A 309 -12.78 2.02 -0.20
N GLU A 310 -12.67 3.01 -1.09
CA GLU A 310 -13.83 3.70 -1.67
C GLU A 310 -14.70 2.73 -2.47
N ARG A 311 -14.10 1.90 -3.35
CA ARG A 311 -14.86 0.89 -4.13
C ARG A 311 -15.52 -0.18 -3.25
N LEU A 312 -14.87 -0.60 -2.17
CA LEU A 312 -15.49 -1.53 -1.22
C LEU A 312 -16.58 -0.87 -0.37
N ALA A 313 -16.44 0.42 -0.05
CA ALA A 313 -17.48 1.20 0.61
C ALA A 313 -18.71 1.38 -0.28
N GLU A 314 -18.54 1.63 -1.58
CA GLU A 314 -19.62 1.66 -2.57
C GLU A 314 -20.36 0.31 -2.62
N LEU A 315 -19.60 -0.81 -2.70
CA LEU A 315 -20.19 -2.15 -2.69
C LEU A 315 -21.01 -2.43 -1.43
N ARG A 316 -20.52 -1.96 -0.27
CA ARG A 316 -21.23 -2.10 1.01
C ARG A 316 -22.47 -1.21 1.11
N ALA A 317 -22.49 -0.08 0.41
CA ALA A 317 -23.60 0.87 0.43
C ALA A 317 -24.75 0.49 -0.53
N GLU A 318 -24.54 -0.51 -1.41
CA GLU A 318 -25.58 -1.01 -2.32
C GLU A 318 -26.78 -1.53 -1.52
N PRO A 319 -27.98 -0.96 -1.69
CA PRO A 319 -29.14 -1.42 -0.93
C PRO A 319 -29.65 -2.77 -1.48
N PRO A 320 -30.07 -3.70 -0.63
CA PRO A 320 -30.78 -4.89 -1.09
C PRO A 320 -32.08 -4.49 -1.79
N SER A 321 -32.35 -5.08 -2.96
CA SER A 321 -33.54 -4.77 -3.76
C SER A 321 -34.85 -5.18 -3.05
N ILE A 322 -34.78 -6.16 -2.15
CA ILE A 322 -35.88 -6.63 -1.32
C ILE A 322 -35.51 -6.35 0.13
N ALA A 323 -36.19 -5.39 0.73
CA ALA A 323 -35.99 -5.07 2.13
C ALA A 323 -36.80 -6.05 3.00
N GLU A 324 -36.22 -6.51 4.11
CA GLU A 324 -36.97 -7.26 5.10
C GLU A 324 -38.06 -6.37 5.72
N PRO A 325 -39.28 -6.89 5.91
CA PRO A 325 -40.35 -6.12 6.52
C PRO A 325 -40.00 -5.77 7.97
N THR A 326 -40.32 -4.56 8.37
CA THR A 326 -40.09 -4.06 9.74
C THR A 326 -40.85 -4.85 10.81
N SER A 327 -41.93 -5.54 10.42
CA SER A 327 -42.72 -6.43 11.30
C SER A 327 -43.05 -7.70 10.53
N PRO A 328 -42.16 -8.73 10.54
CA PRO A 328 -42.41 -9.96 9.84
C PRO A 328 -43.59 -10.72 10.47
N LYS A 329 -44.54 -11.13 9.65
CA LYS A 329 -45.64 -11.98 10.09
C LYS A 329 -45.15 -13.45 10.14
N PRO A 330 -45.27 -14.12 11.29
CA PRO A 330 -44.93 -15.55 11.35
C PRO A 330 -45.86 -16.35 10.44
N LEU A 331 -45.29 -17.35 9.77
CA LEU A 331 -46.10 -18.31 8.99
C LEU A 331 -47.00 -19.11 9.97
N PRO A 332 -48.27 -19.42 9.54
CA PRO A 332 -49.14 -20.26 10.36
C PRO A 332 -48.54 -21.64 10.56
N THR A 333 -48.77 -22.23 11.74
CA THR A 333 -48.29 -23.58 12.05
C THR A 333 -49.49 -24.52 12.20
N PRO A 334 -49.62 -25.61 11.39
CA PRO A 334 -48.71 -26.05 10.34
C PRO A 334 -48.82 -25.21 9.03
N VAL A 335 -47.70 -25.06 8.30
CA VAL A 335 -47.67 -24.40 6.99
C VAL A 335 -48.45 -25.28 6.00
N ARG A 336 -49.52 -24.77 5.41
CA ARG A 336 -50.38 -25.52 4.45
C ARG A 336 -49.78 -25.62 3.05
N GLY A 337 -48.89 -24.66 2.67
CA GLY A 337 -48.20 -24.70 1.38
C GLY A 337 -49.06 -24.33 0.17
N ALA A 338 -50.21 -23.70 0.34
CA ALA A 338 -51.00 -23.14 -0.75
C ALA A 338 -50.34 -21.85 -1.25
N VAL A 339 -50.30 -21.65 -2.57
CA VAL A 339 -49.75 -20.44 -3.23
C VAL A 339 -50.79 -19.88 -4.19
N ALA A 340 -51.03 -18.57 -4.13
CA ALA A 340 -51.83 -17.86 -5.11
C ALA A 340 -51.09 -16.62 -5.57
N LEU A 341 -51.08 -16.40 -6.89
CA LEU A 341 -50.59 -15.20 -7.57
C LEU A 341 -51.80 -14.61 -8.30
N GLU A 342 -52.09 -13.34 -8.05
CA GLU A 342 -53.27 -12.66 -8.59
C GLU A 342 -52.81 -11.37 -9.32
N GLY A 343 -53.07 -11.33 -10.64
CA GLY A 343 -52.76 -10.16 -11.46
C GLY A 343 -51.30 -9.73 -11.47
N ILE A 344 -50.36 -10.70 -11.36
CA ILE A 344 -48.92 -10.38 -11.24
C ILE A 344 -48.37 -9.89 -12.56
N SER A 345 -47.77 -8.69 -12.54
CA SER A 345 -46.96 -8.17 -13.64
C SER A 345 -45.52 -8.03 -13.19
N PHE A 346 -44.59 -8.60 -13.95
CA PHE A 346 -43.17 -8.58 -13.63
C PHE A 346 -42.31 -8.24 -14.86
N ARG A 347 -41.32 -7.39 -14.67
CA ARG A 347 -40.32 -7.00 -15.68
C ARG A 347 -38.93 -7.15 -15.08
N TYR A 348 -38.01 -7.76 -15.81
CA TYR A 348 -36.63 -7.83 -15.42
C TYR A 348 -35.97 -6.42 -15.50
N PRO A 349 -35.27 -5.95 -14.49
CA PRO A 349 -34.59 -4.65 -14.53
C PRO A 349 -33.63 -4.49 -15.71
N ALA A 350 -33.04 -5.58 -16.19
CA ALA A 350 -32.18 -5.61 -17.38
C ALA A 350 -32.93 -5.45 -18.70
N ARG A 351 -34.30 -5.64 -18.69
CA ARG A 351 -35.18 -5.52 -19.86
C ARG A 351 -36.51 -4.86 -19.48
N PRO A 352 -36.47 -3.56 -19.14
CA PRO A 352 -37.67 -2.88 -18.64
C PRO A 352 -38.80 -2.75 -19.63
N ASP A 353 -38.48 -2.81 -20.93
CA ASP A 353 -39.45 -2.66 -22.02
C ASP A 353 -40.20 -3.96 -22.36
N ALA A 354 -39.69 -5.12 -21.89
CA ALA A 354 -40.31 -6.44 -22.18
C ALA A 354 -40.88 -7.02 -20.88
N PRO A 355 -42.23 -7.13 -20.75
CA PRO A 355 -42.84 -7.81 -19.62
C PRO A 355 -42.53 -9.29 -19.66
N ALA A 356 -42.06 -9.86 -18.55
CA ALA A 356 -41.89 -11.30 -18.37
C ALA A 356 -43.20 -11.97 -17.91
N LEU A 357 -43.97 -11.27 -17.10
CA LEU A 357 -45.35 -11.60 -16.72
C LEU A 357 -46.19 -10.32 -16.87
N ASP A 358 -47.41 -10.49 -17.36
CA ASP A 358 -48.37 -9.38 -17.52
C ASP A 358 -49.77 -9.86 -17.16
N GLY A 359 -50.30 -9.41 -16.02
CA GLY A 359 -51.59 -9.81 -15.50
C GLY A 359 -51.73 -11.32 -15.24
N PHE A 360 -50.64 -11.98 -14.80
CA PHE A 360 -50.57 -13.41 -14.64
C PHE A 360 -51.25 -13.88 -13.33
N ASP A 361 -52.21 -14.80 -13.47
CA ASP A 361 -52.92 -15.46 -12.36
C ASP A 361 -52.48 -16.92 -12.26
N PHE A 362 -52.21 -17.38 -11.03
CA PHE A 362 -51.82 -18.77 -10.76
C PHE A 362 -52.25 -19.18 -9.36
N SER A 363 -52.74 -20.39 -9.21
CA SER A 363 -53.01 -20.95 -7.89
C SER A 363 -52.57 -22.42 -7.83
N ALA A 364 -52.02 -22.83 -6.69
CA ALA A 364 -51.66 -24.20 -6.40
C ALA A 364 -52.16 -24.59 -5.01
N ALA A 365 -52.83 -25.73 -4.93
CA ALA A 365 -53.29 -26.27 -3.65
C ALA A 365 -52.15 -26.94 -2.86
N PRO A 366 -52.32 -27.17 -1.53
CA PRO A 366 -51.33 -27.88 -0.75
C PRO A 366 -51.00 -29.26 -1.30
N GLY A 367 -49.71 -29.54 -1.58
CA GLY A 367 -49.24 -30.81 -2.12
C GLY A 367 -49.49 -31.02 -3.64
N GLU A 368 -50.05 -30.02 -4.32
CA GLU A 368 -50.25 -30.07 -5.78
C GLU A 368 -48.95 -29.85 -6.53
N THR A 369 -48.75 -30.63 -7.59
CA THR A 369 -47.66 -30.44 -8.56
C THR A 369 -48.26 -29.92 -9.85
N VAL A 370 -47.89 -28.69 -10.22
CA VAL A 370 -48.29 -28.05 -11.47
C VAL A 370 -47.14 -28.18 -12.47
N ARG A 371 -47.46 -28.61 -13.71
CA ARG A 371 -46.50 -28.78 -14.81
C ARG A 371 -46.76 -27.79 -15.94
#